data_1c45e90bf24125ca5681ba0ff2f14bf8
#
_entry.id   1c45e90bf24125ca5681ba0ff2f14bf8
#
_cell.length_a   1.000
_cell.length_b   1.000
_cell.length_c   1.000
_cell.angle_alpha   90.00
_cell.angle_beta   90.00
_cell.angle_gamma   90.00
#
_symmetry.space_group_name_H-M   'P 1'
#
loop_
_entity.id
_entity.type
_entity.pdbx_description
1 polymer ?
#
loop_
_entity_poly.entity_id
_entity_poly.type
_entity_poly.pdbx_seq_one_letter_code
_entity_poly.pdbx_strand_id
1 'polypeptide(L)'
;TERSKMNIPFQVIDWNRVSKEEHKGETGTSFWQTLQYDGLRVRIVEYSAGYLADHWCKKGHIVQCLEGEVLNEQENSEKHLLKAGMTYIVSDDLSSHRSVAKEKVKLLIIDGDFLK
;
A
#
# COMPACT_ATOMS: atom_id res chain seq x y z
N THR A 1 -2.54 14.14 28.74
CA THR A 1 -3.64 13.50 28.05
C THR A 1 -3.31 12.06 27.69
N GLU A 2 -4.19 11.18 27.96
CA GLU A 2 -4.02 9.78 27.62
C GLU A 2 -4.13 9.61 26.10
N ARG A 3 -3.22 8.84 25.55
CA ARG A 3 -3.32 8.38 24.19
C ARG A 3 -4.42 7.33 24.09
N SER A 4 -5.23 7.42 23.05
CA SER A 4 -6.08 6.31 22.67
C SER A 4 -5.19 5.12 22.32
N LYS A 5 -5.45 3.98 22.91
CA LYS A 5 -4.79 2.74 22.55
C LYS A 5 -5.57 2.08 21.43
N MET A 6 -4.85 1.58 20.42
CA MET A 6 -5.47 0.63 19.51
C MET A 6 -5.91 -0.58 20.31
N ASN A 7 -7.14 -1.00 20.10
CA ASN A 7 -7.71 -2.16 20.78
C ASN A 7 -8.14 -3.17 19.72
N ILE A 8 -7.16 -3.95 19.27
CA ILE A 8 -7.38 -4.95 18.23
C ILE A 8 -7.31 -6.32 18.85
N PRO A 9 -8.43 -7.07 18.92
CA PRO A 9 -8.40 -8.40 19.48
C PRO A 9 -7.57 -9.34 18.59
N PHE A 10 -7.02 -10.39 19.22
CA PHE A 10 -6.30 -11.41 18.44
C PHE A 10 -7.24 -11.99 17.39
N GLN A 11 -6.73 -12.08 16.17
CA GLN A 11 -7.50 -12.67 15.07
C GLN A 11 -6.55 -13.16 13.98
N VAL A 12 -7.00 -14.17 13.28
CA VAL A 12 -6.31 -14.64 12.07
C VAL A 12 -7.11 -14.17 10.87
N ILE A 13 -6.43 -13.53 9.95
CA ILE A 13 -7.06 -13.01 8.74
C ILE A 13 -6.86 -14.04 7.61
N ASP A 14 -7.97 -14.55 7.10
CA ASP A 14 -7.96 -15.34 5.86
C ASP A 14 -8.27 -14.38 4.71
N TRP A 15 -7.24 -13.96 4.00
CA TRP A 15 -7.39 -13.01 2.90
C TRP A 15 -8.29 -13.51 1.77
N ASN A 16 -8.45 -14.83 1.63
CA ASN A 16 -9.36 -15.40 0.64
C ASN A 16 -10.83 -15.05 0.92
N ARG A 17 -11.14 -14.65 2.15
CA ARG A 17 -12.49 -14.27 2.57
C ARG A 17 -12.71 -12.75 2.56
N VAL A 18 -11.69 -11.97 2.25
CA VAL A 18 -11.79 -10.51 2.19
C VAL A 18 -12.05 -10.13 0.74
N SER A 19 -13.17 -9.46 0.48
CA SER A 19 -13.56 -9.10 -0.88
C SER A 19 -12.61 -8.06 -1.48
N LYS A 20 -12.43 -8.14 -2.79
CA LYS A 20 -11.60 -7.20 -3.54
C LYS A 20 -12.43 -6.03 -4.04
N GLU A 21 -11.88 -4.83 -3.88
CA GLU A 21 -12.42 -3.62 -4.49
C GLU A 21 -11.53 -3.23 -5.67
N GLU A 22 -12.16 -2.89 -6.78
CA GLU A 22 -11.45 -2.46 -7.97
C GLU A 22 -11.26 -0.96 -7.96
N HIS A 23 -10.03 -0.51 -8.19
CA HIS A 23 -9.69 0.91 -8.31
C HIS A 23 -8.86 1.10 -9.58
N LYS A 24 -9.35 1.92 -10.48
CA LYS A 24 -8.63 2.17 -11.73
C LYS A 24 -7.50 3.17 -11.51
N GLY A 25 -6.33 2.86 -12.10
CA GLY A 25 -5.24 3.81 -12.19
C GLY A 25 -5.43 4.72 -13.41
N GLU A 26 -4.46 5.55 -13.69
CA GLU A 26 -4.40 6.28 -14.95
C GLU A 26 -4.34 5.28 -16.11
N THR A 27 -3.54 4.23 -15.94
CA THR A 27 -3.57 3.02 -16.75
C THR A 27 -3.63 1.83 -15.81
N GLY A 28 -4.21 0.72 -16.27
CA GLY A 28 -4.31 -0.48 -15.47
C GLY A 28 -5.28 -0.35 -14.30
N THR A 29 -5.26 -1.34 -13.44
CA THR A 29 -6.22 -1.48 -12.35
C THR A 29 -5.52 -1.99 -11.10
N SER A 30 -5.95 -1.52 -9.93
CA SER A 30 -5.56 -2.09 -8.64
C SER A 30 -6.76 -2.77 -8.00
N PHE A 31 -6.50 -3.82 -7.24
CA PHE A 31 -7.50 -4.57 -6.50
C PHE A 31 -7.10 -4.56 -5.04
N TRP A 32 -7.98 -4.05 -4.18
CA TRP A 32 -7.71 -3.88 -2.76
C TRP A 32 -8.55 -4.83 -1.93
N GLN A 33 -7.90 -5.51 -1.01
CA GLN A 33 -8.54 -6.23 0.08
C GLN A 33 -8.18 -5.48 1.35
N THR A 34 -9.16 -4.85 1.99
CA THR A 34 -8.91 -3.87 3.05
C THR A 34 -9.52 -4.29 4.36
N LEU A 35 -8.74 -4.21 5.43
CA LEU A 35 -9.22 -4.30 6.80
C LEU A 35 -8.95 -2.99 7.50
N GLN A 36 -9.99 -2.38 8.03
CA GLN A 36 -9.91 -1.11 8.72
C GLN A 36 -10.16 -1.31 10.21
N TYR A 37 -9.18 -0.91 11.01
CA TYR A 37 -9.27 -0.86 12.46
C TYR A 37 -9.19 0.60 12.89
N ASP A 38 -9.38 0.85 14.20
CA ASP A 38 -9.21 2.20 14.72
C ASP A 38 -7.72 2.60 14.62
N GLY A 39 -7.45 3.58 13.78
CA GLY A 39 -6.09 4.09 13.58
C GLY A 39 -5.15 3.18 12.81
N LEU A 40 -5.65 2.09 12.23
CA LEU A 40 -4.83 1.13 11.48
C LEU A 40 -5.58 0.59 10.28
N ARG A 41 -4.93 0.62 9.12
CA ARG A 41 -5.45 -0.01 7.92
C ARG A 41 -4.44 -1.03 7.40
N VAL A 42 -4.91 -2.23 7.09
CA VAL A 42 -4.09 -3.30 6.53
C VAL A 42 -4.70 -3.73 5.20
N ARG A 43 -3.91 -3.74 4.15
CA ARG A 43 -4.39 -4.10 2.82
C ARG A 43 -3.48 -5.09 2.12
N ILE A 44 -4.10 -5.98 1.35
CA ILE A 44 -3.42 -6.65 0.25
C ILE A 44 -3.84 -5.91 -1.01
N VAL A 45 -2.88 -5.46 -1.79
CA VAL A 45 -3.10 -4.71 -3.02
C VAL A 45 -2.42 -5.43 -4.17
N GLU A 46 -3.19 -5.69 -5.22
CA GLU A 46 -2.65 -6.25 -6.46
C GLU A 46 -2.76 -5.21 -7.56
N TYR A 47 -1.69 -5.02 -8.32
CA TYR A 47 -1.72 -4.18 -9.51
C TYR A 47 -1.71 -5.07 -10.74
N SER A 48 -2.53 -4.73 -11.73
CA SER A 48 -2.46 -5.37 -13.04
C SER A 48 -1.18 -4.94 -13.77
N ALA A 49 -0.78 -5.71 -14.78
CA ALA A 49 0.31 -5.30 -15.65
C ALA A 49 -0.02 -3.94 -16.29
N GLY A 50 0.95 -3.05 -16.33
CA GLY A 50 0.77 -1.71 -16.90
C GLY A 50 0.08 -0.72 -15.97
N TYR A 51 -0.03 -1.01 -14.67
CA TYR A 51 -0.66 -0.09 -13.72
C TYR A 51 0.20 1.16 -13.51
N LEU A 52 -0.44 2.32 -13.56
CA LEU A 52 0.11 3.61 -13.17
C LEU A 52 -0.91 4.30 -12.28
N ALA A 53 -0.51 4.68 -11.07
CA ALA A 53 -1.39 5.38 -10.14
C ALA A 53 -1.84 6.72 -10.75
N ASP A 54 -3.08 7.10 -10.48
CA ASP A 54 -3.72 8.27 -11.08
C ASP A 54 -3.40 9.58 -10.36
N HIS A 55 -2.67 9.53 -9.25
CA HIS A 55 -2.29 10.72 -8.50
C HIS A 55 -1.03 10.46 -7.68
N TRP A 56 -0.41 11.55 -7.25
CA TRP A 56 0.71 11.51 -6.31
C TRP A 56 0.17 11.39 -4.88
N CYS A 57 0.71 10.46 -4.13
CA CYS A 57 0.26 10.18 -2.77
C CYS A 57 1.28 10.69 -1.75
N LYS A 58 0.80 11.41 -0.75
CA LYS A 58 1.63 11.92 0.36
C LYS A 58 1.42 11.14 1.65
N LYS A 59 0.54 10.15 1.64
CA LYS A 59 0.28 9.34 2.82
C LYS A 59 1.45 8.41 3.10
N GLY A 60 1.79 8.29 4.39
CA GLY A 60 2.80 7.34 4.84
C GLY A 60 2.31 5.90 4.76
N HIS A 61 3.24 4.99 4.52
CA HIS A 61 2.94 3.57 4.41
C HIS A 61 4.11 2.73 4.88
N ILE A 62 3.81 1.51 5.28
CA ILE A 62 4.75 0.40 5.29
C ILE A 62 4.29 -0.50 4.15
N VAL A 63 5.14 -0.70 3.15
CA VAL A 63 4.79 -1.48 1.96
C VAL A 63 5.80 -2.59 1.76
N GLN A 64 5.31 -3.81 1.78
CA GLN A 64 6.12 -5.00 1.48
C GLN A 64 5.68 -5.61 0.16
N CYS A 65 6.61 -5.83 -0.74
CA CYS A 65 6.34 -6.55 -1.98
C CYS A 65 6.31 -8.05 -1.69
N LEU A 66 5.19 -8.69 -2.00
CA LEU A 66 5.00 -10.13 -1.78
C LEU A 66 5.31 -10.94 -3.03
N GLU A 67 4.91 -10.44 -4.20
CA GLU A 67 5.11 -11.10 -5.48
C GLU A 67 5.38 -10.04 -6.55
N GLY A 68 6.30 -10.33 -7.46
CA GLY A 68 6.64 -9.44 -8.56
C GLY A 68 7.55 -8.30 -8.13
N GLU A 69 7.42 -7.17 -8.80
CA GLU A 69 8.16 -5.96 -8.47
C GLU A 69 7.36 -4.72 -8.88
N VAL A 70 7.55 -3.64 -8.15
CA VAL A 70 6.88 -2.37 -8.37
C VAL A 70 7.90 -1.25 -8.30
N LEU A 71 7.75 -0.24 -9.17
CA LEU A 71 8.55 0.95 -9.12
C LEU A 71 7.85 2.00 -8.26
N ASN A 72 8.53 2.49 -7.23
CA ASN A 72 8.09 3.65 -6.48
C ASN A 72 8.72 4.87 -7.12
N GLU A 73 7.89 5.72 -7.70
CA GLU A 73 8.30 6.95 -8.36
C GLU A 73 8.02 8.12 -7.44
N GLN A 74 9.04 8.94 -7.17
CA GLN A 74 8.89 10.14 -6.35
C GLN A 74 8.67 11.34 -7.25
N GLU A 75 7.94 12.31 -6.77
CA GLU A 75 7.67 13.55 -7.51
C GLU A 75 8.94 14.35 -7.79
N ASN A 76 9.97 14.18 -6.94
CA ASN A 76 11.29 14.78 -7.14
C ASN A 76 12.15 14.02 -8.16
N SER A 77 11.58 13.10 -8.92
CA SER A 77 12.23 12.30 -9.96
C SER A 77 13.04 11.09 -9.47
N GLU A 78 13.13 10.87 -8.16
CA GLU A 78 13.75 9.65 -7.65
C GLU A 78 12.87 8.44 -7.96
N LYS A 79 13.51 7.31 -8.23
CA LYS A 79 12.83 6.04 -8.52
C LYS A 79 13.46 4.93 -7.69
N HIS A 80 12.63 4.13 -7.06
CA HIS A 80 13.08 3.02 -6.23
C HIS A 80 12.34 1.76 -6.63
N LEU A 81 13.08 0.74 -7.01
CA LEU A 81 12.50 -0.56 -7.38
C LEU A 81 12.31 -1.40 -6.11
N LEU A 82 11.09 -1.87 -5.90
CA LEU A 82 10.74 -2.74 -4.78
C LEU A 82 10.44 -4.12 -5.34
N LYS A 83 11.29 -5.08 -5.03
CA LYS A 83 11.14 -6.48 -5.46
C LYS A 83 10.54 -7.31 -4.33
N ALA A 84 10.03 -8.49 -4.67
CA ALA A 84 9.52 -9.44 -3.67
C ALA A 84 10.51 -9.63 -2.52
N GLY A 85 10.04 -9.50 -1.29
CA GLY A 85 10.86 -9.56 -0.08
C GLY A 85 11.41 -8.23 0.38
N MET A 86 11.23 -7.16 -0.39
CA MET A 86 11.69 -5.82 -0.01
C MET A 86 10.55 -5.01 0.58
N THR A 87 10.88 -4.06 1.45
CA THR A 87 9.93 -3.20 2.14
C THR A 87 10.41 -1.76 2.07
N TYR A 88 9.46 -0.82 1.83
CA TYR A 88 9.75 0.58 2.09
C TYR A 88 8.86 1.09 3.21
N ILE A 89 9.31 2.14 3.87
CA ILE A 89 8.58 2.78 4.96
C ILE A 89 8.75 4.29 4.87
N VAL A 90 7.67 5.01 5.08
CA VAL A 90 7.69 6.47 5.11
C VAL A 90 6.53 6.97 5.95
N SER A 91 6.75 8.03 6.72
CA SER A 91 5.70 8.73 7.46
C SER A 91 4.90 9.64 6.52
N ASP A 92 3.73 10.10 6.99
CA ASP A 92 2.88 11.01 6.24
C ASP A 92 3.67 12.29 5.87
N ASP A 93 3.42 12.79 4.68
CA ASP A 93 3.95 14.06 4.15
C ASP A 93 5.47 14.13 3.94
N LEU A 94 6.19 13.03 4.14
CA LEU A 94 7.63 13.00 3.94
C LEU A 94 8.05 12.51 2.55
N SER A 95 7.11 12.11 1.73
CA SER A 95 7.34 11.84 0.31
C SER A 95 6.07 12.08 -0.49
N SER A 96 6.23 12.42 -1.75
CA SER A 96 5.14 12.44 -2.71
C SER A 96 5.46 11.37 -3.75
N HIS A 97 4.67 10.32 -3.79
CA HIS A 97 5.02 9.11 -4.53
C HIS A 97 3.84 8.51 -5.28
N ARG A 98 4.16 7.66 -6.25
CA ARG A 98 3.17 6.83 -6.94
C ARG A 98 3.78 5.49 -7.35
N SER A 99 2.93 4.49 -7.54
CA SER A 99 3.34 3.16 -7.96
C SER A 99 3.20 2.99 -9.47
N VAL A 100 4.20 2.34 -10.07
CA VAL A 100 4.20 1.95 -11.48
C VAL A 100 4.54 0.47 -11.56
N ALA A 101 3.68 -0.32 -12.19
CA ALA A 101 3.88 -1.75 -12.33
C ALA A 101 3.88 -2.14 -13.81
N LYS A 102 5.00 -2.66 -14.31
CA LYS A 102 5.06 -3.20 -15.67
C LYS A 102 4.32 -4.51 -15.78
N GLU A 103 4.52 -5.38 -14.78
CA GLU A 103 3.89 -6.68 -14.68
C GLU A 103 3.02 -6.73 -13.43
N LYS A 104 2.25 -7.78 -13.29
CA LYS A 104 1.40 -7.99 -12.12
C LYS A 104 2.24 -8.03 -10.85
N VAL A 105 1.77 -7.34 -9.80
CA VAL A 105 2.47 -7.28 -8.51
C VAL A 105 1.47 -7.39 -7.37
N LYS A 106 1.91 -7.97 -6.26
CA LYS A 106 1.12 -8.10 -5.05
C LYS A 106 1.88 -7.51 -3.87
N LEU A 107 1.21 -6.65 -3.12
CA LEU A 107 1.78 -5.90 -2.00
C LEU A 107 0.98 -6.09 -0.73
N LEU A 108 1.67 -6.03 0.41
CA LEU A 108 1.05 -5.81 1.72
C LEU A 108 1.30 -4.35 2.08
N ILE A 109 0.23 -3.60 2.36
CA ILE A 109 0.33 -2.17 2.69
C ILE A 109 -0.32 -1.94 4.04
N ILE A 110 0.45 -1.34 4.96
CA ILE A 110 -0.02 -1.00 6.30
C ILE A 110 0.15 0.50 6.48
N ASP A 111 -0.91 1.17 6.90
CA ASP A 111 -0.86 2.59 7.24
C ASP A 111 -1.80 2.90 8.40
N GLY A 112 -1.69 4.10 8.93
CA GLY A 112 -2.51 4.52 10.05
C GLY A 112 -1.92 5.69 10.81
N ASP A 113 -2.50 5.97 11.97
CA ASP A 113 -2.18 7.15 12.77
C ASP A 113 -0.74 7.13 13.30
N PHE A 114 -0.13 5.96 13.40
CA PHE A 114 1.24 5.82 13.87
C PHE A 114 2.29 6.35 12.88
N LEU A 115 1.88 6.70 11.67
CA LEU A 115 2.77 7.27 10.64
C LEU A 115 2.63 8.79 10.50
N LYS A 116 1.80 9.40 11.31
CA LYS A 116 1.65 10.86 11.32
C LYS A 116 2.87 11.58 11.84
#